data_cbb4eaa19ae2c5c7427dcfb979ed1ac1
#
_entry.id   cbb4eaa19ae2c5c7427dcfb979ed1ac1
#
_cell.length_a   1.000
_cell.length_b   1.000
_cell.length_c   1.000
_cell.angle_alpha   90.00
_cell.angle_beta   90.00
_cell.angle_gamma   90.00
#
_symmetry.space_group_name_H-M   'P 1'
#
loop_
_entity.id
_entity.type
_entity.pdbx_description
1 polymer ?
#
loop_
_entity_poly.entity_id
_entity_poly.type
_entity_poly.pdbx_seq_one_letter_code
_entity_poly.pdbx_strand_id
1 'polypeptide(L)'
;MIRSYKCVDNPSRAINKETYTNPKLMAEFAKAGRYISLPILPIISLCLGVKFENGIKAVPIFEKIEEIDLQMDYENQAYKTMVKALEILDPAKTVIEIRGPLATLDNLLELTKVMRAMKKKREVLNDLYDKLSDIYIDFIKKMLEKGIKVFSFSESILDPKVLGEKEIARYVDDFLEEFLKKVLLLENNYKFTFHLCPKSTFALIDLDKAYFEEIKFEKPKKYIDILFSENSLMGDRCINLADKSFDKVNKIKIGRNNA
;
A
#
# COMPACT_ATOMS: atom_id res chain seq x y z
N MET A 1 -14.73 19.02 1.78
CA MET A 1 -13.93 18.80 3.01
C MET A 1 -13.52 17.35 3.05
N ILE A 2 -12.23 17.07 3.12
CA ILE A 2 -11.69 15.71 3.17
C ILE A 2 -11.69 15.21 4.61
N ARG A 3 -12.28 14.04 4.84
CA ARG A 3 -12.39 13.43 6.17
C ARG A 3 -11.03 12.94 6.69
N SER A 4 -10.73 13.22 7.96
CA SER A 4 -9.62 12.56 8.65
C SER A 4 -10.07 11.18 9.14
N TYR A 5 -9.23 10.17 8.95
CA TYR A 5 -9.48 8.81 9.43
C TYR A 5 -8.43 8.39 10.46
N LYS A 6 -8.90 7.93 11.63
CA LYS A 6 -8.01 7.38 12.65
C LYS A 6 -7.76 5.90 12.34
N CYS A 7 -6.52 5.58 12.00
CA CYS A 7 -6.13 4.19 11.77
C CYS A 7 -6.29 3.35 13.05
N VAL A 8 -6.65 2.09 12.87
CA VAL A 8 -6.66 1.11 13.96
C VAL A 8 -5.23 0.66 14.18
N ASP A 9 -4.77 0.71 15.43
CA ASP A 9 -3.42 0.31 15.79
C ASP A 9 -3.20 -1.18 15.52
N ASN A 10 -2.06 -1.49 14.90
CA ASN A 10 -1.55 -2.85 14.81
C ASN A 10 -0.52 -3.05 15.92
N PRO A 11 -0.58 -4.13 16.71
CA PRO A 11 0.43 -4.35 17.75
C PRO A 11 1.81 -4.33 17.11
N SER A 12 2.69 -3.46 17.63
CA SER A 12 4.06 -3.31 17.17
C SER A 12 4.82 -4.62 17.39
N ARG A 13 5.52 -5.07 16.36
CA ARG A 13 6.38 -6.23 16.42
C ARG A 13 7.83 -5.77 16.42
N ALA A 14 8.65 -6.32 17.29
CA ALA A 14 10.09 -6.05 17.27
C ALA A 14 10.72 -6.70 16.04
N ILE A 15 11.04 -5.89 15.03
CA ILE A 15 11.72 -6.31 13.82
C ILE A 15 13.21 -6.15 14.02
N ASN A 16 14.02 -7.13 13.65
CA ASN A 16 15.47 -7.07 13.68
C ASN A 16 16.07 -7.34 12.28
N LYS A 17 17.38 -7.16 12.13
CA LYS A 17 18.06 -7.35 10.85
C LYS A 17 17.94 -8.79 10.31
N GLU A 18 17.86 -9.80 11.18
CA GLU A 18 17.72 -11.20 10.76
C GLU A 18 16.41 -11.45 10.04
N THR A 19 15.34 -10.70 10.35
CA THR A 19 14.06 -10.82 9.68
C THR A 19 14.16 -10.60 8.17
N TYR A 20 15.15 -9.80 7.70
CA TYR A 20 15.37 -9.53 6.27
C TYR A 20 16.23 -10.54 5.55
N THR A 21 16.95 -11.38 6.29
CA THR A 21 17.90 -12.35 5.74
C THR A 21 17.51 -13.79 5.99
N ASN A 22 16.51 -14.02 6.88
CA ASN A 22 16.03 -15.35 7.26
C ASN A 22 14.57 -15.56 6.84
N PRO A 23 14.29 -16.36 5.77
CA PRO A 23 12.93 -16.57 5.27
C PRO A 23 12.01 -17.26 6.28
N LYS A 24 12.52 -18.18 7.12
CA LYS A 24 11.73 -18.86 8.16
C LYS A 24 11.27 -17.87 9.21
N LEU A 25 12.19 -17.04 9.71
CA LEU A 25 11.88 -16.00 10.69
C LEU A 25 10.90 -14.98 10.13
N MET A 26 11.06 -14.57 8.86
CA MET A 26 10.11 -13.69 8.18
C MET A 26 8.71 -14.31 8.07
N ALA A 27 8.61 -15.60 7.74
CA ALA A 27 7.34 -16.31 7.65
C ALA A 27 6.67 -16.49 9.02
N GLU A 28 7.42 -16.77 10.08
CA GLU A 28 6.92 -16.81 11.47
C GLU A 28 6.38 -15.43 11.88
N PHE A 29 7.11 -14.40 11.56
CA PHE A 29 6.72 -13.03 11.84
C PHE A 29 5.44 -12.63 11.10
N ALA A 30 5.31 -13.02 9.83
CA ALA A 30 4.11 -12.78 9.01
C ALA A 30 2.86 -13.42 9.63
N LYS A 31 2.97 -14.60 10.25
CA LYS A 31 1.87 -15.32 10.91
C LYS A 31 1.47 -14.73 12.25
N ALA A 32 2.32 -13.95 12.90
CA ALA A 32 2.07 -13.45 14.27
C ALA A 32 1.08 -12.27 14.34
N GLY A 33 0.49 -11.83 13.21
CA GLY A 33 -0.51 -10.77 13.15
C GLY A 33 -1.94 -11.25 13.22
N ARG A 34 -2.87 -10.31 13.05
CA ARG A 34 -4.30 -10.60 12.90
C ARG A 34 -4.63 -11.32 11.60
N TYR A 35 -3.74 -11.24 10.63
CA TYR A 35 -3.76 -11.92 9.32
C TYR A 35 -2.32 -12.13 8.87
N ILE A 36 -2.11 -13.06 7.95
CA ILE A 36 -0.78 -13.31 7.39
C ILE A 36 -0.44 -12.19 6.43
N SER A 37 0.63 -11.45 6.68
CA SER A 37 1.05 -10.33 5.82
C SER A 37 2.55 -10.25 5.59
N LEU A 38 2.92 -9.89 4.38
CA LEU A 38 4.28 -9.55 3.93
C LEU A 38 4.25 -8.29 3.06
N PRO A 39 5.33 -7.57 2.93
CA PRO A 39 6.51 -7.63 3.78
C PRO A 39 6.24 -6.94 5.12
N ILE A 40 7.05 -7.27 6.09
CA ILE A 40 6.99 -6.64 7.41
C ILE A 40 7.58 -5.23 7.38
N LEU A 41 8.45 -4.96 6.39
CA LEU A 41 9.03 -3.65 6.11
C LEU A 41 8.80 -3.20 4.67
N PRO A 42 9.04 -1.91 4.38
CA PRO A 42 8.83 -1.37 3.04
C PRO A 42 9.85 -1.95 2.05
N ILE A 43 9.53 -3.15 1.52
CA ILE A 43 10.41 -3.89 0.61
C ILE A 43 10.80 -3.08 -0.61
N ILE A 44 9.88 -2.26 -1.13
CA ILE A 44 10.15 -1.40 -2.29
C ILE A 44 11.24 -0.38 -1.94
N SER A 45 11.15 0.28 -0.77
CA SER A 45 12.21 1.21 -0.33
C SER A 45 13.56 0.52 -0.17
N LEU A 46 13.58 -0.73 0.34
CA LEU A 46 14.81 -1.54 0.44
C LEU A 46 15.40 -1.84 -0.95
N CYS A 47 14.56 -2.20 -1.91
CA CYS A 47 14.97 -2.47 -3.29
C CYS A 47 15.37 -1.20 -4.05
N LEU A 48 14.96 -0.03 -3.57
CA LEU A 48 15.44 1.28 -4.04
C LEU A 48 16.70 1.77 -3.32
N GLY A 49 17.34 0.92 -2.53
CA GLY A 49 18.62 1.20 -1.88
C GLY A 49 18.53 1.80 -0.48
N VAL A 50 17.34 2.04 0.07
CA VAL A 50 17.18 2.55 1.45
C VAL A 50 17.73 1.54 2.45
N LYS A 51 18.46 2.03 3.44
CA LYS A 51 18.92 1.26 4.61
C LYS A 51 18.07 1.61 5.81
N PHE A 52 17.86 0.64 6.69
CA PHE A 52 17.12 0.84 7.94
C PHE A 52 18.04 0.63 9.13
N GLU A 53 18.20 1.65 9.95
CA GLU A 53 18.87 1.58 11.25
C GLU A 53 17.94 0.93 12.27
N ASN A 54 18.50 0.07 13.13
CA ASN A 54 17.75 -0.66 14.17
C ASN A 54 16.49 -1.38 13.64
N GLY A 55 16.48 -1.71 12.34
CA GLY A 55 15.40 -2.43 11.67
C GLY A 55 14.16 -1.61 11.31
N ILE A 56 14.05 -0.34 11.74
CA ILE A 56 12.78 0.42 11.60
C ILE A 56 12.98 1.82 11.01
N LYS A 57 14.06 2.50 11.34
CA LYS A 57 14.29 3.88 10.94
C LYS A 57 15.00 3.93 9.58
N ALA A 58 14.32 4.45 8.56
CA ALA A 58 14.92 4.69 7.27
C ALA A 58 16.06 5.73 7.39
N VAL A 59 17.15 5.48 6.66
CA VAL A 59 18.23 6.44 6.47
C VAL A 59 18.08 7.01 5.07
N PRO A 60 17.66 8.28 4.94
CA PRO A 60 17.52 8.93 3.64
C PRO A 60 18.83 8.88 2.85
N ILE A 61 18.72 8.63 1.55
CA ILE A 61 19.88 8.47 0.67
C ILE A 61 20.05 9.65 -0.31
N PHE A 62 19.07 10.54 -0.39
CA PHE A 62 19.09 11.74 -1.23
C PHE A 62 18.92 13.00 -0.40
N GLU A 63 19.56 14.09 -0.88
CA GLU A 63 19.44 15.42 -0.27
C GLU A 63 18.39 16.28 -0.96
N LYS A 64 18.15 16.07 -2.24
CA LYS A 64 17.21 16.83 -3.07
C LYS A 64 16.34 15.90 -3.88
N ILE A 65 15.10 16.33 -4.17
CA ILE A 65 14.13 15.53 -4.91
C ILE A 65 14.58 15.26 -6.37
N GLU A 66 15.35 16.17 -6.95
CA GLU A 66 15.88 16.05 -8.31
C GLU A 66 16.99 15.01 -8.44
N GLU A 67 17.56 14.58 -7.33
CA GLU A 67 18.63 13.57 -7.29
C GLU A 67 18.07 12.15 -7.25
N ILE A 68 16.77 12.01 -7.03
CA ILE A 68 16.13 10.68 -6.87
C ILE A 68 16.12 9.97 -8.21
N ASP A 69 16.88 8.87 -8.29
CA ASP A 69 16.80 7.89 -9.35
C ASP A 69 16.17 6.60 -8.82
N LEU A 70 15.04 6.21 -9.42
CA LEU A 70 14.23 5.09 -8.99
C LEU A 70 14.56 3.85 -9.85
N GLN A 71 15.46 3.02 -9.34
CA GLN A 71 15.79 1.74 -9.97
C GLN A 71 15.50 0.60 -8.99
N MET A 72 14.52 -0.23 -9.33
CA MET A 72 14.09 -1.35 -8.49
C MET A 72 15.07 -2.52 -8.62
N ASP A 73 15.80 -2.83 -7.54
CA ASP A 73 16.72 -3.97 -7.45
C ASP A 73 16.00 -5.21 -6.90
N TYR A 74 15.54 -6.10 -7.78
CA TYR A 74 14.97 -7.39 -7.42
C TYR A 74 16.02 -8.43 -6.96
N GLU A 75 17.30 -8.15 -7.14
CA GLU A 75 18.39 -8.98 -6.59
C GLU A 75 18.65 -8.67 -5.11
N ASN A 76 18.03 -7.63 -4.57
CA ASN A 76 18.12 -7.24 -3.17
C ASN A 76 17.79 -8.44 -2.24
N GLN A 77 18.64 -8.64 -1.22
CA GLN A 77 18.52 -9.76 -0.29
C GLN A 77 17.15 -9.80 0.42
N ALA A 78 16.60 -8.65 0.80
CA ALA A 78 15.32 -8.58 1.48
C ALA A 78 14.16 -9.05 0.57
N TYR A 79 14.19 -8.68 -0.72
CA TYR A 79 13.22 -9.18 -1.70
C TYR A 79 13.33 -10.69 -1.89
N LYS A 80 14.54 -11.22 -2.08
CA LYS A 80 14.77 -12.67 -2.18
C LYS A 80 14.32 -13.42 -0.95
N THR A 81 14.54 -12.85 0.24
CA THR A 81 14.08 -13.41 1.50
C THR A 81 12.55 -13.44 1.59
N MET A 82 11.89 -12.35 1.17
CA MET A 82 10.43 -12.28 1.11
C MET A 82 9.85 -13.34 0.16
N VAL A 83 10.43 -13.51 -1.03
CA VAL A 83 10.00 -14.53 -2.00
C VAL A 83 10.15 -15.94 -1.41
N LYS A 84 11.26 -16.25 -0.77
CA LYS A 84 11.46 -17.54 -0.07
C LYS A 84 10.50 -17.70 1.13
N ALA A 85 10.17 -16.65 1.83
CA ALA A 85 9.16 -16.68 2.90
C ALA A 85 7.77 -17.01 2.35
N LEU A 86 7.40 -16.51 1.15
CA LEU A 86 6.17 -16.87 0.47
C LEU A 86 6.08 -18.36 0.12
N GLU A 87 7.20 -19.02 -0.15
CA GLU A 87 7.25 -20.48 -0.39
C GLU A 87 6.94 -21.29 0.88
N ILE A 88 7.18 -20.71 2.07
CA ILE A 88 6.85 -21.32 3.38
C ILE A 88 5.40 -21.03 3.79
N LEU A 89 4.88 -19.93 3.32
CA LEU A 89 3.50 -19.48 3.54
C LEU A 89 2.60 -20.01 2.42
N ASP A 90 1.28 -19.93 2.63
CA ASP A 90 0.31 -20.10 1.56
C ASP A 90 0.09 -18.75 0.86
N PRO A 91 0.58 -18.54 -0.38
CA PRO A 91 0.41 -17.27 -1.08
C PRO A 91 -1.07 -16.85 -1.22
N ALA A 92 -1.98 -17.83 -1.40
CA ALA A 92 -3.41 -17.59 -1.54
C ALA A 92 -4.09 -17.10 -0.23
N LYS A 93 -3.39 -17.16 0.90
CA LYS A 93 -3.83 -16.68 2.22
C LYS A 93 -2.94 -15.58 2.78
N THR A 94 -1.98 -15.09 2.00
CA THR A 94 -1.04 -14.06 2.41
C THR A 94 -1.42 -12.73 1.77
N VAL A 95 -1.49 -11.68 2.58
CA VAL A 95 -1.67 -10.30 2.12
C VAL A 95 -0.31 -9.69 1.81
N ILE A 96 -0.16 -9.03 0.67
CA ILE A 96 1.01 -8.19 0.38
C ILE A 96 0.69 -6.74 0.73
N GLU A 97 1.44 -6.19 1.68
CA GLU A 97 1.32 -4.79 2.08
C GLU A 97 2.25 -3.91 1.25
N ILE A 98 1.69 -2.85 0.66
CA ILE A 98 2.40 -1.87 -0.15
C ILE A 98 2.23 -0.50 0.50
N ARG A 99 3.34 0.18 0.77
CA ARG A 99 3.31 1.58 1.18
C ARG A 99 3.25 2.48 -0.03
N GLY A 100 2.46 3.54 0.06
CA GLY A 100 2.28 4.48 -1.03
C GLY A 100 3.52 5.36 -1.30
N PRO A 101 3.47 6.16 -2.39
CA PRO A 101 4.61 6.92 -2.86
C PRO A 101 5.11 7.98 -1.89
N LEU A 102 4.24 8.64 -1.14
CA LEU A 102 4.68 9.63 -0.15
C LEU A 102 5.49 8.97 0.97
N ALA A 103 5.04 7.81 1.46
CA ALA A 103 5.78 7.04 2.46
C ALA A 103 7.07 6.44 1.89
N THR A 104 7.10 6.07 0.61
CA THR A 104 8.32 5.61 -0.07
C THR A 104 9.32 6.75 -0.26
N LEU A 105 8.86 7.92 -0.71
CA LEU A 105 9.70 9.11 -0.87
C LEU A 105 10.21 9.64 0.49
N ASP A 106 9.42 9.55 1.57
CA ASP A 106 9.87 9.88 2.93
C ASP A 106 11.08 9.03 3.34
N ASN A 107 11.07 7.74 3.01
CA ASN A 107 12.22 6.87 3.25
C ASN A 107 13.47 7.26 2.42
N LEU A 108 13.28 7.83 1.22
CA LEU A 108 14.38 8.21 0.32
C LEU A 108 14.96 9.59 0.62
N LEU A 109 14.13 10.56 1.06
CA LEU A 109 14.52 11.97 1.10
C LEU A 109 14.25 12.67 2.44
N GLU A 110 13.37 12.28 3.28
CA GLU A 110 12.73 12.95 4.41
C GLU A 110 11.42 13.68 4.05
N LEU A 111 10.41 13.48 4.88
CA LEU A 111 9.05 13.98 4.67
C LEU A 111 8.97 15.50 4.45
N THR A 112 9.72 16.27 5.21
CA THR A 112 9.71 17.74 5.11
C THR A 112 10.15 18.24 3.74
N LYS A 113 11.13 17.56 3.14
CA LYS A 113 11.63 17.86 1.79
C LYS A 113 10.62 17.42 0.73
N VAL A 114 9.96 16.25 0.92
CA VAL A 114 8.86 15.76 0.05
C VAL A 114 7.68 16.74 0.08
N MET A 115 7.22 17.16 1.26
CA MET A 115 6.13 18.14 1.39
C MET A 115 6.47 19.50 0.75
N ARG A 116 7.74 19.92 0.81
CA ARG A 116 8.20 21.13 0.13
C ARG A 116 8.15 20.96 -1.39
N ALA A 117 8.51 19.78 -1.89
CA ALA A 117 8.47 19.46 -3.32
C ALA A 117 7.02 19.44 -3.84
N MET A 118 6.06 18.88 -3.10
CA MET A 118 4.63 18.93 -3.44
C MET A 118 4.14 20.36 -3.73
N LYS A 119 4.68 21.35 -3.00
CA LYS A 119 4.29 22.76 -3.15
C LYS A 119 5.05 23.49 -4.26
N LYS A 120 6.34 23.17 -4.47
CA LYS A 120 7.26 23.99 -5.27
C LYS A 120 7.85 23.30 -6.51
N LYS A 121 7.79 21.97 -6.61
CA LYS A 121 8.46 21.17 -7.64
C LYS A 121 7.53 20.05 -8.14
N ARG A 122 6.28 20.43 -8.45
CA ARG A 122 5.24 19.47 -8.81
C ARG A 122 5.60 18.62 -10.04
N GLU A 123 6.23 19.21 -11.06
CA GLU A 123 6.63 18.49 -12.27
C GLU A 123 7.60 17.35 -11.95
N VAL A 124 8.68 17.66 -11.18
CA VAL A 124 9.65 16.64 -10.74
C VAL A 124 8.98 15.55 -9.92
N LEU A 125 8.04 15.93 -9.06
CA LEU A 125 7.30 14.97 -8.23
C LEU A 125 6.39 14.08 -9.07
N ASN A 126 5.74 14.62 -10.11
CA ASN A 126 4.88 13.85 -11.01
C ASN A 126 5.70 12.81 -11.79
N ASP A 127 6.88 13.16 -12.28
CA ASP A 127 7.79 12.21 -12.93
C ASP A 127 8.18 11.06 -11.98
N LEU A 128 8.38 11.35 -10.69
CA LEU A 128 8.63 10.33 -9.68
C LEU A 128 7.40 9.49 -9.37
N TYR A 129 6.21 10.07 -9.36
CA TYR A 129 4.94 9.34 -9.19
C TYR A 129 4.70 8.37 -10.33
N ASP A 130 4.96 8.77 -11.56
CA ASP A 130 4.83 7.89 -12.73
C ASP A 130 5.78 6.70 -12.64
N LYS A 131 7.06 6.95 -12.33
CA LYS A 131 8.06 5.88 -12.12
C LYS A 131 7.68 4.95 -10.97
N LEU A 132 7.22 5.49 -9.82
CA LEU A 132 6.77 4.69 -8.69
C LEU A 132 5.51 3.88 -9.03
N SER A 133 4.58 4.47 -9.79
CA SER A 133 3.41 3.76 -10.29
C SER A 133 3.82 2.52 -11.09
N ASP A 134 4.78 2.65 -12.02
CA ASP A 134 5.25 1.54 -12.84
C ASP A 134 5.98 0.48 -12.01
N ILE A 135 6.79 0.89 -11.02
CA ILE A 135 7.44 -0.01 -10.05
C ILE A 135 6.39 -0.80 -9.26
N TYR A 136 5.34 -0.13 -8.75
CA TYR A 136 4.28 -0.80 -8.01
C TYR A 136 3.50 -1.78 -8.87
N ILE A 137 3.16 -1.41 -10.11
CA ILE A 137 2.45 -2.30 -11.04
C ILE A 137 3.30 -3.54 -11.38
N ASP A 138 4.60 -3.37 -11.64
CA ASP A 138 5.51 -4.51 -11.88
C ASP A 138 5.62 -5.41 -10.65
N PHE A 139 5.79 -4.82 -9.46
CA PHE A 139 5.82 -5.57 -8.21
C PHE A 139 4.51 -6.36 -7.96
N ILE A 140 3.34 -5.73 -8.18
CA ILE A 140 2.03 -6.38 -8.04
C ILE A 140 1.93 -7.56 -9.01
N LYS A 141 2.30 -7.39 -10.28
CA LYS A 141 2.30 -8.47 -11.28
C LYS A 141 3.15 -9.66 -10.83
N LYS A 142 4.38 -9.41 -10.39
CA LYS A 142 5.26 -10.47 -9.88
C LYS A 142 4.67 -11.23 -8.69
N MET A 143 3.93 -10.55 -7.82
CA MET A 143 3.28 -11.19 -6.69
C MET A 143 2.00 -11.95 -7.11
N LEU A 144 1.23 -11.44 -8.07
CA LEU A 144 0.09 -12.15 -8.67
C LEU A 144 0.53 -13.47 -9.33
N GLU A 145 1.64 -13.46 -10.06
CA GLU A 145 2.24 -14.66 -10.66
C GLU A 145 2.67 -15.71 -9.62
N LYS A 146 2.94 -15.28 -8.38
CA LYS A 146 3.21 -16.16 -7.25
C LYS A 146 1.96 -16.64 -6.51
N GLY A 147 0.76 -16.26 -6.97
CA GLY A 147 -0.51 -16.71 -6.40
C GLY A 147 -1.07 -15.82 -5.28
N ILE A 148 -0.51 -14.63 -5.06
CA ILE A 148 -1.09 -13.65 -4.14
C ILE A 148 -2.45 -13.19 -4.66
N LYS A 149 -3.42 -13.07 -3.73
CA LYS A 149 -4.80 -12.67 -4.04
C LYS A 149 -5.24 -11.38 -3.36
N VAL A 150 -4.51 -10.90 -2.36
CA VAL A 150 -4.86 -9.69 -1.63
C VAL A 150 -3.65 -8.78 -1.49
N PHE A 151 -3.80 -7.55 -1.92
CA PHE A 151 -2.85 -6.46 -1.70
C PHE A 151 -3.47 -5.41 -0.79
N SER A 152 -2.70 -4.87 0.14
CA SER A 152 -3.11 -3.76 0.99
C SER A 152 -2.20 -2.56 0.75
N PHE A 153 -2.74 -1.54 0.13
CA PHE A 153 -2.03 -0.29 -0.16
C PHE A 153 -2.31 0.75 0.91
N SER A 154 -1.26 1.27 1.53
CA SER A 154 -1.39 2.23 2.62
C SER A 154 -0.57 3.49 2.38
N GLU A 155 -1.24 4.64 2.49
CA GLU A 155 -0.60 5.96 2.52
C GLU A 155 -0.91 6.65 3.85
N SER A 156 -0.08 6.40 4.85
CA SER A 156 -0.32 6.86 6.23
C SER A 156 -0.26 8.39 6.38
N ILE A 157 0.49 9.05 5.49
CA ILE A 157 0.71 10.50 5.48
C ILE A 157 -0.51 11.25 4.94
N LEU A 158 -1.41 10.58 4.22
CA LEU A 158 -2.59 11.17 3.59
C LEU A 158 -3.65 11.51 4.65
N ASP A 159 -3.41 12.57 5.38
CA ASP A 159 -4.29 13.09 6.44
C ASP A 159 -4.38 14.62 6.32
N PRO A 160 -5.59 15.21 6.31
CA PRO A 160 -5.77 16.66 6.19
C PRO A 160 -5.03 17.48 7.24
N LYS A 161 -4.80 16.91 8.43
CA LYS A 161 -4.04 17.55 9.51
C LYS A 161 -2.53 17.58 9.25
N VAL A 162 -2.03 16.68 8.37
CA VAL A 162 -0.61 16.58 8.03
C VAL A 162 -0.30 17.33 6.73
N LEU A 163 -1.03 17.02 5.65
CA LEU A 163 -0.76 17.58 4.32
C LEU A 163 -1.61 18.81 3.99
N GLY A 164 -2.83 18.92 4.56
CA GLY A 164 -3.85 19.86 4.14
C GLY A 164 -4.62 19.39 2.91
N GLU A 165 -5.88 19.81 2.79
CA GLU A 165 -6.82 19.33 1.75
C GLU A 165 -6.32 19.57 0.32
N LYS A 166 -5.67 20.72 0.08
CA LYS A 166 -5.14 21.09 -1.25
C LYS A 166 -4.08 20.11 -1.75
N GLU A 167 -3.16 19.73 -0.89
CA GLU A 167 -2.08 18.81 -1.27
C GLU A 167 -2.61 17.37 -1.40
N ILE A 168 -3.63 16.99 -0.61
CA ILE A 168 -4.31 15.71 -0.79
C ILE A 168 -5.03 15.67 -2.14
N ALA A 169 -5.75 16.72 -2.51
CA ALA A 169 -6.42 16.79 -3.81
C ALA A 169 -5.42 16.64 -4.96
N ARG A 170 -4.28 17.35 -4.88
CA ARG A 170 -3.20 17.20 -5.87
C ARG A 170 -2.65 15.79 -5.93
N TYR A 171 -2.39 15.15 -4.78
CA TYR A 171 -1.90 13.77 -4.74
C TYR A 171 -2.91 12.79 -5.38
N VAL A 172 -4.20 13.00 -5.15
CA VAL A 172 -5.26 12.18 -5.78
C VAL A 172 -5.25 12.36 -7.28
N ASP A 173 -5.17 13.61 -7.77
CA ASP A 173 -5.16 13.92 -9.21
C ASP A 173 -3.85 13.48 -9.89
N ASP A 174 -2.69 13.71 -9.24
CA ASP A 174 -1.36 13.50 -9.83
C ASP A 174 -0.90 12.04 -9.77
N PHE A 175 -1.44 11.24 -8.84
CA PHE A 175 -0.99 9.86 -8.65
C PHE A 175 -2.15 8.86 -8.46
N LEU A 176 -2.98 9.05 -7.41
CA LEU A 176 -3.77 7.96 -6.87
C LEU A 176 -4.83 7.46 -7.87
N GLU A 177 -5.53 8.38 -8.54
CA GLU A 177 -6.59 8.01 -9.49
C GLU A 177 -6.03 7.22 -10.67
N GLU A 178 -4.95 7.69 -11.30
CA GLU A 178 -4.34 7.03 -12.45
C GLU A 178 -3.65 5.71 -12.08
N PHE A 179 -2.98 5.66 -10.93
CA PHE A 179 -2.42 4.41 -10.40
C PHE A 179 -3.50 3.34 -10.22
N LEU A 180 -4.65 3.71 -9.64
CA LEU A 180 -5.75 2.76 -9.45
C LEU A 180 -6.36 2.30 -10.77
N LYS A 181 -6.46 3.15 -11.77
CA LYS A 181 -6.87 2.73 -13.14
C LYS A 181 -5.91 1.68 -13.69
N LYS A 182 -4.58 1.86 -13.53
CA LYS A 182 -3.58 0.84 -13.93
C LYS A 182 -3.74 -0.46 -13.13
N VAL A 183 -4.02 -0.39 -11.83
CA VAL A 183 -4.28 -1.58 -11.00
C VAL A 183 -5.52 -2.34 -11.49
N LEU A 184 -6.61 -1.62 -11.77
CA LEU A 184 -7.85 -2.23 -12.27
C LEU A 184 -7.69 -2.92 -13.64
N LEU A 185 -6.77 -2.44 -14.49
CA LEU A 185 -6.45 -3.13 -15.75
C LEU A 185 -5.86 -4.54 -15.53
N LEU A 186 -5.26 -4.82 -14.39
CA LEU A 186 -4.77 -6.15 -14.06
C LEU A 186 -5.90 -7.15 -13.82
N GLU A 187 -7.12 -6.71 -13.46
CA GLU A 187 -8.29 -7.56 -13.25
C GLU A 187 -8.70 -8.32 -14.54
N ASN A 188 -8.29 -7.84 -15.72
CA ASN A 188 -8.52 -8.53 -16.99
C ASN A 188 -7.80 -9.89 -17.06
N ASN A 189 -6.69 -10.06 -16.33
CA ASN A 189 -5.86 -11.25 -16.36
C ASN A 189 -5.79 -11.98 -15.02
N TYR A 190 -6.11 -11.31 -13.92
CA TYR A 190 -5.95 -11.84 -12.57
C TYR A 190 -7.21 -11.58 -11.72
N LYS A 191 -7.50 -12.52 -10.83
CA LYS A 191 -8.54 -12.35 -9.81
C LYS A 191 -7.89 -12.04 -8.47
N PHE A 192 -8.06 -10.83 -7.98
CA PHE A 192 -7.47 -10.37 -6.72
C PHE A 192 -8.27 -9.22 -6.11
N THR A 193 -8.05 -8.97 -4.84
CA THR A 193 -8.57 -7.81 -4.13
C THR A 193 -7.43 -6.81 -3.92
N PHE A 194 -7.67 -5.55 -4.28
CA PHE A 194 -6.80 -4.44 -3.95
C PHE A 194 -7.46 -3.61 -2.85
N HIS A 195 -6.91 -3.70 -1.64
CA HIS A 195 -7.43 -3.00 -0.48
C HIS A 195 -6.70 -1.66 -0.30
N LEU A 196 -7.46 -0.56 -0.27
CA LEU A 196 -6.96 0.77 0.07
C LEU A 196 -7.08 1.04 1.56
N CYS A 197 -6.09 1.71 2.13
CA CYS A 197 -6.25 2.34 3.42
C CYS A 197 -7.42 3.34 3.38
N PRO A 198 -8.29 3.40 4.42
CA PRO A 198 -9.42 4.33 4.46
C PRO A 198 -9.05 5.80 4.23
N LYS A 199 -7.84 6.24 4.59
CA LYS A 199 -7.37 7.60 4.29
C LYS A 199 -7.37 7.87 2.78
N SER A 200 -6.84 6.94 1.99
CA SER A 200 -6.84 7.01 0.52
C SER A 200 -8.25 6.86 -0.05
N THR A 201 -9.04 5.95 0.50
CA THR A 201 -10.42 5.72 0.08
C THR A 201 -11.28 6.97 0.28
N PHE A 202 -11.26 7.55 1.48
CA PHE A 202 -12.07 8.74 1.75
C PHE A 202 -11.56 10.00 1.03
N ALA A 203 -10.27 10.10 0.73
CA ALA A 203 -9.77 11.16 -0.13
C ALA A 203 -10.39 11.07 -1.54
N LEU A 204 -10.47 9.88 -2.13
CA LEU A 204 -11.13 9.67 -3.43
C LEU A 204 -12.63 9.99 -3.38
N ILE A 205 -13.34 9.48 -2.37
CA ILE A 205 -14.80 9.69 -2.21
C ILE A 205 -15.12 11.18 -1.99
N ASP A 206 -14.39 11.86 -1.10
CA ASP A 206 -14.65 13.25 -0.72
C ASP A 206 -14.25 14.25 -1.83
N LEU A 207 -13.49 13.79 -2.84
CA LEU A 207 -13.13 14.52 -4.06
C LEU A 207 -13.95 14.11 -5.30
N ASP A 208 -15.02 13.32 -5.12
CA ASP A 208 -15.88 12.82 -6.21
C ASP A 208 -15.13 12.04 -7.31
N LYS A 209 -14.01 11.37 -6.92
CA LYS A 209 -13.21 10.51 -7.80
C LYS A 209 -13.60 9.04 -7.72
N ALA A 210 -14.37 8.67 -6.71
CA ALA A 210 -14.87 7.32 -6.51
C ALA A 210 -16.20 7.33 -5.74
N TYR A 211 -16.90 6.21 -5.76
CA TYR A 211 -18.12 5.98 -4.98
C TYR A 211 -18.16 4.57 -4.41
N PHE A 212 -19.05 4.36 -3.44
CA PHE A 212 -19.25 3.08 -2.81
C PHE A 212 -20.39 2.28 -3.45
N GLU A 213 -20.16 0.97 -3.62
CA GLU A 213 -21.16 -0.02 -3.98
C GLU A 213 -21.28 -1.01 -2.80
N GLU A 214 -22.44 -1.03 -2.11
CA GLU A 214 -22.64 -1.86 -0.94
C GLU A 214 -22.80 -3.34 -1.31
N ILE A 215 -22.14 -4.22 -0.54
CA ILE A 215 -22.30 -5.67 -0.58
C ILE A 215 -22.87 -6.11 0.76
N LYS A 216 -23.95 -6.88 0.73
CA LYS A 216 -24.57 -7.49 1.92
C LYS A 216 -24.34 -9.00 1.95
N PHE A 217 -24.15 -9.54 3.14
CA PHE A 217 -23.99 -10.97 3.38
C PHE A 217 -25.16 -11.48 4.20
N GLU A 218 -25.64 -12.69 3.91
CA GLU A 218 -26.68 -13.34 4.69
C GLU A 218 -26.26 -13.56 6.15
N LYS A 219 -24.96 -13.81 6.38
CA LYS A 219 -24.35 -13.94 7.70
C LYS A 219 -23.08 -13.11 7.77
N PRO A 220 -22.78 -12.52 8.94
CA PRO A 220 -21.52 -11.78 9.11
C PRO A 220 -20.30 -12.64 8.79
N LYS A 221 -19.36 -12.10 8.00
CA LYS A 221 -18.10 -12.74 7.62
C LYS A 221 -16.94 -11.93 8.18
N LYS A 222 -15.83 -12.60 8.53
CA LYS A 222 -14.60 -11.89 8.89
C LYS A 222 -14.11 -11.03 7.73
N TYR A 223 -13.61 -9.84 8.03
CA TYR A 223 -13.18 -8.92 6.99
C TYR A 223 -12.07 -9.50 6.10
N ILE A 224 -11.14 -10.26 6.69
CA ILE A 224 -10.09 -10.93 5.92
C ILE A 224 -10.65 -11.95 4.93
N ASP A 225 -11.69 -12.71 5.33
CA ASP A 225 -12.31 -13.71 4.44
C ASP A 225 -13.07 -13.03 3.29
N ILE A 226 -13.66 -11.85 3.57
CA ILE A 226 -14.27 -11.01 2.53
C ILE A 226 -13.21 -10.54 1.53
N LEU A 227 -12.07 -10.02 2.00
CA LEU A 227 -10.99 -9.57 1.12
C LEU A 227 -10.46 -10.70 0.22
N PHE A 228 -10.38 -11.93 0.73
CA PHE A 228 -9.95 -13.08 -0.08
C PHE A 228 -11.00 -13.59 -1.06
N SER A 229 -12.29 -13.23 -0.89
CA SER A 229 -13.38 -13.73 -1.74
C SER A 229 -13.84 -12.74 -2.82
N GLU A 230 -13.65 -11.41 -2.66
CA GLU A 230 -14.38 -10.41 -3.43
C GLU A 230 -13.75 -10.00 -4.76
N ASN A 231 -12.46 -10.20 -4.97
CA ASN A 231 -11.77 -9.83 -6.23
C ASN A 231 -12.15 -8.43 -6.75
N SER A 232 -11.91 -7.41 -5.94
CA SER A 232 -12.33 -6.04 -6.24
C SER A 232 -11.52 -4.99 -5.47
N LEU A 233 -11.70 -3.72 -5.82
CA LEU A 233 -11.16 -2.61 -5.05
C LEU A 233 -12.00 -2.41 -3.78
N MET A 234 -11.35 -2.52 -2.61
CA MET A 234 -11.95 -2.44 -1.27
C MET A 234 -11.24 -1.38 -0.43
N GLY A 235 -11.84 -0.93 0.68
CA GLY A 235 -11.14 0.02 1.56
C GLY A 235 -12.04 0.94 2.37
N ASP A 236 -13.31 0.60 2.54
CA ASP A 236 -14.24 1.34 3.41
C ASP A 236 -13.87 1.26 4.89
N ARG A 237 -12.99 0.33 5.26
CA ARG A 237 -12.48 0.12 6.62
C ARG A 237 -11.02 -0.34 6.63
N CYS A 238 -10.36 -0.16 7.76
CA CYS A 238 -8.95 -0.51 7.93
C CYS A 238 -8.75 -2.03 7.90
N ILE A 239 -7.69 -2.50 7.23
CA ILE A 239 -7.34 -3.92 7.19
C ILE A 239 -7.02 -4.48 8.58
N ASN A 240 -6.62 -3.64 9.54
CA ASN A 240 -6.40 -4.05 10.92
C ASN A 240 -7.69 -4.49 11.65
N LEU A 241 -8.86 -4.39 11.00
CA LEU A 241 -10.11 -5.00 11.41
C LEU A 241 -10.33 -6.40 10.80
N ALA A 242 -9.29 -7.02 10.27
CA ALA A 242 -9.31 -8.30 9.56
C ALA A 242 -10.02 -9.43 10.33
N ASP A 243 -9.89 -9.45 11.66
CA ASP A 243 -10.50 -10.44 12.58
C ASP A 243 -11.95 -10.12 12.95
N LYS A 244 -12.46 -8.94 12.60
CA LYS A 244 -13.85 -8.52 12.88
C LYS A 244 -14.79 -9.02 11.80
N SER A 245 -16.03 -9.34 12.20
CA SER A 245 -17.09 -9.79 11.29
C SER A 245 -18.04 -8.66 10.92
N PHE A 246 -18.48 -8.66 9.67
CA PHE A 246 -19.38 -7.65 9.11
C PHE A 246 -20.47 -8.34 8.27
N ASP A 247 -21.69 -7.82 8.34
CA ASP A 247 -22.84 -8.20 7.52
C ASP A 247 -22.90 -7.44 6.20
N LYS A 248 -22.16 -6.33 6.11
CA LYS A 248 -22.00 -5.52 4.91
C LYS A 248 -20.66 -4.83 4.83
N VAL A 249 -20.19 -4.62 3.62
CA VAL A 249 -18.99 -3.84 3.27
C VAL A 249 -19.24 -3.07 1.99
N ASN A 250 -18.31 -2.17 1.63
CA ASN A 250 -18.42 -1.43 0.38
C ASN A 250 -17.23 -1.74 -0.54
N LYS A 251 -17.53 -2.04 -1.81
CA LYS A 251 -16.56 -1.93 -2.92
C LYS A 251 -16.37 -0.48 -3.28
N ILE A 252 -15.21 -0.17 -3.82
CA ILE A 252 -14.89 1.15 -4.35
C ILE A 252 -14.98 1.07 -5.87
N LYS A 253 -15.69 2.01 -6.48
CA LYS A 253 -15.75 2.20 -7.92
C LYS A 253 -15.09 3.53 -8.27
N ILE A 254 -14.08 3.49 -9.15
CA ILE A 254 -13.40 4.69 -9.62
C ILE A 254 -14.28 5.40 -10.66
N GLY A 255 -14.39 6.72 -10.51
CA GLY A 255 -15.23 7.57 -11.35
C GLY A 255 -16.37 8.22 -10.58
N ARG A 256 -17.19 9.00 -11.30
CA ARG A 256 -18.37 9.65 -10.73
C ARG A 256 -19.56 8.70 -10.72
N ASN A 257 -20.35 8.77 -9.66
CA ASN A 257 -21.66 8.11 -9.64
C ASN A 257 -22.61 8.91 -10.53
N ASN A 258 -22.98 8.35 -11.68
CA ASN A 258 -23.93 8.95 -12.62
C ASN A 258 -25.38 8.48 -12.38
N ALA A 259 -25.68 7.97 -11.17
CA ALA A 259 -27.02 7.53 -10.79
C ALA A 259 -27.88 8.69 -10.27
#